data_a95796aa6cf6b2aae327101160367cfb
#
_entry.id   a95796aa6cf6b2aae327101160367cfb
#
_cell.length_a   1.000
_cell.length_b   1.000
_cell.length_c   1.000
_cell.angle_alpha   90.00
_cell.angle_beta   90.00
_cell.angle_gamma   90.00
#
_symmetry.space_group_name_H-M   'P 1'
#
loop_
_entity.id
_entity.type
_entity.pdbx_description
1 polymer ?
#
loop_
_entity_poly.entity_id
_entity_poly.type
_entity_poly.pdbx_seq_one_letter_code
_entity_poly.pdbx_strand_id
1 'polypeptide(L)'
;LSQDWKMEVPLVTFQGNNGSIDNDPPAAYRYTESKLAKISELLVQDIEKNTVNMTLNFDDTLLEPTVLPARFPNLLVNGAQGIGVGTSTNIPTHNLAEVIDATIYRLGHRRCTVQDLLQFIKGPDFPTGGVIDEPEALKQLYETGQASFYIHCNTEIDYVKNEIIILGLHYGVVKSQFVADLDKRRINDNLDNIEEIIDESTDDIRIVIKVKPGQDPSSILNYLRSKGSLRTTFAANMLAIDKGHPKTMNVLDIINSYIAHQEEVITRRSKFDLDKKISRKEVVEGLIKAVSIISEIIETIRASKGKEDSKVNLINRFGFTTNQAEAIVTMQLYRLSNTDVTLLKEENEQIDRDIKELNEILSSNEKLDRLIVKDLKAIRNEYAKERKTIILEEKLKTESVDVTKLIAKEDTMVVLTRDGYIKRTNLRS
;
A
#
# COMPACT_ATOMS: atom_id res chain seq x y z
N LEU A 1 -3.94 10.14 2.53
CA LEU A 1 -4.36 8.81 2.05
C LEU A 1 -4.87 8.81 0.60
N SER A 2 -5.20 10.02 0.03
CA SER A 2 -5.70 10.18 -1.35
C SER A 2 -4.65 10.75 -2.32
N GLN A 3 -3.50 11.22 -1.82
CA GLN A 3 -2.47 11.88 -2.61
C GLN A 3 -1.56 10.85 -3.28
N ASP A 4 -1.61 10.76 -4.60
CA ASP A 4 -0.90 9.78 -5.42
C ASP A 4 0.61 10.04 -5.52
N TRP A 5 1.08 11.27 -5.19
CA TRP A 5 2.50 11.59 -5.05
C TRP A 5 3.10 11.23 -3.67
N LYS A 6 2.25 10.78 -2.71
CA LYS A 6 2.67 10.35 -1.36
C LYS A 6 2.42 8.87 -1.09
N MET A 7 1.46 8.26 -1.78
CA MET A 7 1.03 6.88 -1.57
C MET A 7 1.30 6.07 -2.84
N GLU A 8 1.95 4.93 -2.69
CA GLU A 8 2.13 4.00 -3.81
C GLU A 8 0.77 3.45 -4.27
N VAL A 9 -0.08 3.14 -3.31
CA VAL A 9 -1.46 2.72 -3.54
C VAL A 9 -2.39 3.62 -2.71
N PRO A 10 -3.01 4.66 -3.30
CA PRO A 10 -3.96 5.51 -2.60
C PRO A 10 -5.13 4.72 -2.03
N LEU A 11 -5.46 5.01 -0.76
CA LEU A 11 -6.52 4.32 -0.01
C LEU A 11 -7.86 5.06 -0.01
N VAL A 12 -7.86 6.31 -0.47
CA VAL A 12 -9.05 7.16 -0.56
C VAL A 12 -9.16 7.70 -1.97
N THR A 13 -10.30 7.50 -2.61
CA THR A 13 -10.67 8.18 -3.85
C THR A 13 -11.21 9.56 -3.47
N PHE A 14 -10.66 10.59 -4.09
CA PHE A 14 -10.96 11.97 -3.78
C PHE A 14 -11.48 12.69 -5.03
N GLN A 15 -12.52 13.50 -4.88
CA GLN A 15 -13.04 14.37 -5.91
C GLN A 15 -12.92 15.81 -5.45
N GLY A 16 -12.36 16.66 -6.29
CA GLY A 16 -11.98 18.03 -5.96
C GLY A 16 -10.47 18.19 -5.74
N ASN A 17 -10.06 19.36 -5.28
CA ASN A 17 -8.64 19.66 -5.03
C ASN A 17 -8.22 19.16 -3.63
N ASN A 18 -7.33 18.16 -3.59
CA ASN A 18 -6.72 17.61 -2.36
C ASN A 18 -5.28 18.12 -2.10
N GLY A 19 -4.89 19.23 -2.71
CA GLY A 19 -3.54 19.76 -2.71
C GLY A 19 -2.77 19.35 -3.97
N SER A 20 -1.50 19.74 -4.05
CA SER A 20 -0.60 19.39 -5.15
C SER A 20 0.80 19.03 -4.66
N ILE A 21 1.64 18.53 -5.56
CA ILE A 21 3.08 18.32 -5.31
C ILE A 21 3.83 19.64 -5.11
N ASP A 22 3.24 20.77 -5.50
CA ASP A 22 3.74 22.13 -5.28
C ASP A 22 3.41 22.67 -3.88
N ASN A 23 2.82 21.83 -3.03
CA ASN A 23 2.37 22.17 -1.68
C ASN A 23 1.22 23.19 -1.65
N ASP A 24 0.42 23.25 -2.72
CA ASP A 24 -0.81 24.02 -2.68
C ASP A 24 -1.76 23.45 -1.62
N PRO A 25 -2.49 24.32 -0.89
CA PRO A 25 -3.45 23.86 0.08
C PRO A 25 -4.64 23.17 -0.60
N PRO A 26 -5.25 22.17 0.06
CA PRO A 26 -6.47 21.56 -0.44
C PRO A 26 -7.62 22.58 -0.42
N ALA A 27 -8.63 22.36 -1.25
CA ALA A 27 -9.85 23.13 -1.23
C ALA A 27 -10.61 22.96 0.10
N ALA A 28 -11.47 23.92 0.43
CA ALA A 28 -12.33 23.80 1.60
C ALA A 28 -13.21 22.54 1.51
N TYR A 29 -13.42 21.86 2.64
CA TYR A 29 -14.11 20.57 2.72
C TYR A 29 -15.49 20.54 2.05
N ARG A 30 -16.20 21.68 2.00
CA ARG A 30 -17.51 21.81 1.34
C ARG A 30 -17.48 21.68 -0.19
N TYR A 31 -16.30 21.70 -0.80
CA TYR A 31 -16.10 21.56 -2.25
C TYR A 31 -15.49 20.22 -2.64
N THR A 32 -15.36 19.32 -1.68
CA THR A 32 -14.65 18.06 -1.89
C THR A 32 -15.50 16.88 -1.45
N GLU A 33 -15.34 15.77 -2.14
CA GLU A 33 -15.94 14.47 -1.78
C GLU A 33 -14.86 13.43 -1.64
N SER A 34 -15.04 12.50 -0.71
CA SER A 34 -14.11 11.40 -0.51
C SER A 34 -14.86 10.10 -0.22
N LYS A 35 -14.33 9.00 -0.73
CA LYS A 35 -14.79 7.64 -0.45
C LYS A 35 -13.61 6.69 -0.36
N LEU A 36 -13.80 5.53 0.25
CA LEU A 36 -12.78 4.49 0.23
C LEU A 36 -12.46 4.10 -1.22
N ALA A 37 -11.18 3.96 -1.52
CA ALA A 37 -10.76 3.34 -2.77
C ALA A 37 -11.11 1.84 -2.73
N LYS A 38 -11.36 1.22 -3.87
CA LYS A 38 -11.74 -0.19 -3.95
C LYS A 38 -10.75 -1.12 -3.24
N ILE A 39 -9.45 -0.85 -3.35
CA ILE A 39 -8.41 -1.62 -2.64
C ILE A 39 -8.49 -1.47 -1.12
N SER A 40 -9.02 -0.37 -0.61
CA SER A 40 -9.13 -0.13 0.83
C SER A 40 -10.17 -1.03 1.50
N GLU A 41 -11.15 -1.52 0.74
CA GLU A 41 -12.10 -2.53 1.23
C GLU A 41 -11.38 -3.79 1.68
N LEU A 42 -10.25 -4.14 1.03
CA LEU A 42 -9.41 -5.28 1.40
C LEU A 42 -8.73 -5.13 2.76
N LEU A 43 -8.59 -3.89 3.26
CA LEU A 43 -8.00 -3.66 4.59
C LEU A 43 -8.98 -3.96 5.72
N VAL A 44 -10.29 -3.78 5.48
CA VAL A 44 -11.34 -3.93 6.48
C VAL A 44 -12.25 -5.13 6.22
N GLN A 45 -12.04 -5.85 5.13
CA GLN A 45 -12.87 -6.98 4.74
C GLN A 45 -12.91 -8.06 5.84
N ASP A 46 -14.11 -8.60 6.08
CA ASP A 46 -14.37 -9.64 7.09
C ASP A 46 -14.12 -9.19 8.57
N ILE A 47 -14.03 -7.89 8.85
CA ILE A 47 -13.82 -7.37 10.21
C ILE A 47 -14.98 -7.76 11.15
N GLU A 48 -16.19 -7.86 10.64
CA GLU A 48 -17.39 -8.27 11.37
C GLU A 48 -17.41 -9.79 11.73
N LYS A 49 -16.47 -10.56 11.17
CA LYS A 49 -16.34 -12.01 11.43
C LYS A 49 -15.38 -12.35 12.56
N ASN A 50 -15.18 -11.43 13.50
CA ASN A 50 -14.27 -11.60 14.63
C ASN A 50 -12.83 -11.99 14.22
N THR A 51 -12.38 -11.43 13.10
CA THR A 51 -11.05 -11.72 12.53
C THR A 51 -9.90 -11.07 13.27
N VAL A 52 -10.16 -9.98 13.99
CA VAL A 52 -9.19 -9.21 14.77
C VAL A 52 -9.73 -8.94 16.17
N ASN A 53 -8.84 -8.60 17.10
CA ASN A 53 -9.23 -8.22 18.44
C ASN A 53 -9.81 -6.81 18.44
N MET A 54 -10.83 -6.62 19.28
CA MET A 54 -11.48 -5.32 19.50
C MET A 54 -11.11 -4.79 20.88
N THR A 55 -10.97 -3.50 21.00
CA THR A 55 -10.75 -2.77 22.27
C THR A 55 -11.74 -1.64 22.38
N LEU A 56 -11.93 -1.08 23.58
CA LEU A 56 -12.72 0.12 23.75
C LEU A 56 -11.95 1.31 23.15
N ASN A 57 -12.69 2.23 22.53
CA ASN A 57 -12.17 3.49 22.04
C ASN A 57 -11.82 4.45 23.21
N PHE A 58 -11.33 5.66 22.89
CA PHE A 58 -10.82 6.62 23.88
C PHE A 58 -11.84 6.97 25.00
N ASP A 59 -13.13 7.02 24.69
CA ASP A 59 -14.21 7.38 25.64
C ASP A 59 -15.01 6.16 26.16
N ASP A 60 -14.54 4.96 25.90
CA ASP A 60 -15.16 3.68 26.28
C ASP A 60 -16.60 3.48 25.78
N THR A 61 -17.01 4.22 24.76
CA THR A 61 -18.38 4.16 24.22
C THR A 61 -18.56 3.16 23.11
N LEU A 62 -17.51 2.90 22.32
CA LEU A 62 -17.54 2.02 21.14
C LEU A 62 -16.36 1.06 21.15
N LEU A 63 -16.50 -0.03 20.40
CA LEU A 63 -15.40 -0.96 20.14
C LEU A 63 -14.67 -0.56 18.85
N GLU A 64 -13.34 -0.56 18.89
CA GLU A 64 -12.49 -0.34 17.73
C GLU A 64 -11.52 -1.52 17.55
N PRO A 65 -11.10 -1.85 16.30
CA PRO A 65 -10.14 -2.92 16.07
C PRO A 65 -8.74 -2.49 16.51
N THR A 66 -8.01 -3.40 17.18
CA THR A 66 -6.60 -3.16 17.55
C THR A 66 -5.68 -3.12 16.34
N VAL A 67 -6.02 -3.87 15.30
CA VAL A 67 -5.37 -3.91 13.98
C VAL A 67 -6.43 -4.22 12.92
N LEU A 68 -6.16 -3.88 11.66
CA LEU A 68 -7.06 -4.22 10.55
C LEU A 68 -6.78 -5.64 10.02
N PRO A 69 -7.76 -6.35 9.43
CA PRO A 69 -7.54 -7.64 8.77
C PRO A 69 -6.50 -7.60 7.65
N ALA A 70 -6.41 -6.48 6.91
CA ALA A 70 -5.37 -6.12 5.95
C ALA A 70 -4.94 -7.24 4.99
N ARG A 71 -5.76 -7.55 3.98
CA ARG A 71 -5.54 -8.69 3.05
C ARG A 71 -4.33 -8.53 2.11
N PHE A 72 -3.63 -7.39 2.15
CA PHE A 72 -2.35 -7.20 1.47
C PHE A 72 -1.35 -6.49 2.41
N PRO A 73 -0.04 -6.63 2.20
CA PRO A 73 1.00 -6.14 3.11
C PRO A 73 1.17 -4.62 3.02
N ASN A 74 0.15 -3.86 3.45
CA ASN A 74 0.05 -2.42 3.29
C ASN A 74 1.22 -1.64 3.90
N LEU A 75 1.81 -2.13 5.00
CA LEU A 75 2.95 -1.47 5.65
C LEU A 75 4.17 -1.33 4.74
N LEU A 76 4.49 -2.38 3.97
CA LEU A 76 5.59 -2.31 2.99
C LEU A 76 5.17 -1.56 1.73
N VAL A 77 3.94 -1.77 1.25
CA VAL A 77 3.47 -1.15 0.00
C VAL A 77 3.41 0.36 0.12
N ASN A 78 2.69 0.88 1.10
CA ASN A 78 2.52 2.32 1.29
C ASN A 78 3.55 2.97 2.21
N GLY A 79 4.40 2.16 2.85
CA GLY A 79 5.35 2.66 3.83
C GLY A 79 4.67 3.26 5.06
N ALA A 80 5.48 3.85 5.93
CA ALA A 80 5.01 4.59 7.10
C ALA A 80 6.04 5.64 7.49
N GLN A 81 5.56 6.82 7.87
CA GLN A 81 6.39 7.88 8.43
C GLN A 81 5.74 8.39 9.71
N GLY A 82 6.51 8.46 10.79
CA GLY A 82 6.02 8.95 12.07
C GLY A 82 7.14 9.30 13.02
N ILE A 83 6.88 10.28 13.87
CA ILE A 83 7.79 10.74 14.92
C ILE A 83 7.06 10.58 16.24
N GLY A 84 7.62 9.77 17.14
CA GLY A 84 7.16 9.57 18.50
C GLY A 84 8.19 10.05 19.51
N VAL A 85 7.83 10.00 20.80
CA VAL A 85 8.77 10.35 21.87
C VAL A 85 9.87 9.27 21.97
N GLY A 86 11.10 9.67 21.65
CA GLY A 86 12.26 8.78 21.70
C GLY A 86 12.35 7.75 20.56
N THR A 87 11.41 7.75 19.61
CA THR A 87 11.39 6.82 18.48
C THR A 87 10.91 7.51 17.20
N SER A 88 11.37 7.02 16.06
CA SER A 88 10.86 7.45 14.75
C SER A 88 10.78 6.27 13.81
N THR A 89 9.80 6.28 12.91
CA THR A 89 9.71 5.33 11.81
C THR A 89 9.74 6.08 10.48
N ASN A 90 10.41 5.49 9.51
CA ASN A 90 10.47 5.98 8.13
C ASN A 90 10.66 4.79 7.20
N ILE A 91 9.55 4.10 6.92
CA ILE A 91 9.51 2.92 6.05
C ILE A 91 9.22 3.41 4.63
N PRO A 92 10.10 3.16 3.65
CA PRO A 92 9.85 3.55 2.27
C PRO A 92 8.70 2.76 1.64
N THR A 93 8.07 3.31 0.64
CA THR A 93 7.07 2.63 -0.19
C THR A 93 7.71 1.57 -1.09
N HIS A 94 6.94 0.52 -1.44
CA HIS A 94 7.40 -0.56 -2.31
C HIS A 94 6.33 -0.95 -3.32
N ASN A 95 6.76 -1.48 -4.45
CA ASN A 95 5.85 -1.97 -5.48
C ASN A 95 4.97 -3.12 -4.97
N LEU A 96 3.65 -2.98 -5.13
CA LEU A 96 2.67 -3.95 -4.65
C LEU A 96 2.93 -5.36 -5.20
N ALA A 97 3.22 -5.48 -6.50
CA ALA A 97 3.45 -6.78 -7.13
C ALA A 97 4.71 -7.46 -6.58
N GLU A 98 5.80 -6.72 -6.40
CA GLU A 98 7.06 -7.23 -5.87
C GLU A 98 6.90 -7.73 -4.44
N VAL A 99 6.21 -6.97 -3.58
CA VAL A 99 5.96 -7.36 -2.18
C VAL A 99 5.05 -8.59 -2.10
N ILE A 100 4.02 -8.67 -2.94
CA ILE A 100 3.15 -9.85 -3.01
C ILE A 100 3.93 -11.07 -3.51
N ASP A 101 4.72 -10.94 -4.58
CA ASP A 101 5.51 -12.05 -5.13
C ASP A 101 6.52 -12.57 -4.09
N ALA A 102 7.20 -11.67 -3.35
CA ALA A 102 8.08 -12.03 -2.25
C ALA A 102 7.33 -12.76 -1.11
N THR A 103 6.12 -12.30 -0.77
CA THR A 103 5.28 -12.93 0.26
C THR A 103 4.84 -14.33 -0.17
N ILE A 104 4.44 -14.51 -1.42
CA ILE A 104 4.08 -15.82 -2.00
C ILE A 104 5.29 -16.75 -1.99
N TYR A 105 6.46 -16.24 -2.39
CA TYR A 105 7.69 -17.03 -2.36
C TYR A 105 8.02 -17.50 -0.92
N ARG A 106 7.90 -16.61 0.07
CA ARG A 106 8.12 -16.93 1.49
C ARG A 106 7.15 -18.00 2.02
N LEU A 107 5.89 -17.97 1.61
CA LEU A 107 4.90 -19.01 1.96
C LEU A 107 5.32 -20.39 1.43
N GLY A 108 5.84 -20.47 0.21
CA GLY A 108 6.32 -21.71 -0.39
C GLY A 108 7.68 -22.19 0.14
N HIS A 109 8.49 -21.28 0.70
CA HIS A 109 9.88 -21.53 1.10
C HIS A 109 10.12 -21.06 2.54
N ARG A 110 9.66 -21.85 3.53
CA ARG A 110 9.69 -21.49 4.95
C ARG A 110 11.11 -21.25 5.53
N ARG A 111 12.18 -21.60 4.82
CA ARG A 111 13.59 -21.39 5.22
C ARG A 111 14.29 -20.34 4.36
N CYS A 112 13.57 -19.55 3.55
CA CYS A 112 14.20 -18.52 2.72
C CYS A 112 14.88 -17.46 3.60
N THR A 113 15.92 -16.87 3.05
CA THR A 113 16.70 -15.76 3.63
C THR A 113 16.22 -14.42 3.09
N VAL A 114 16.69 -13.31 3.64
CA VAL A 114 16.49 -11.97 3.09
C VAL A 114 16.95 -11.91 1.63
N GLN A 115 18.13 -12.51 1.34
CA GLN A 115 18.72 -12.51 -0.01
C GLN A 115 17.80 -13.16 -1.06
N ASP A 116 17.05 -14.21 -0.67
CA ASP A 116 16.11 -14.85 -1.58
C ASP A 116 14.91 -13.92 -1.90
N LEU A 117 14.49 -13.08 -0.95
CA LEU A 117 13.41 -12.12 -1.14
C LEU A 117 13.82 -10.94 -2.04
N LEU A 118 15.13 -10.58 -2.04
CA LEU A 118 15.64 -9.51 -2.89
C LEU A 118 15.61 -9.85 -4.39
N GLN A 119 15.35 -11.11 -4.76
CA GLN A 119 15.07 -11.48 -6.15
C GLN A 119 13.74 -10.91 -6.64
N PHE A 120 12.81 -10.66 -5.73
CA PHE A 120 11.47 -10.12 -5.99
C PHE A 120 11.40 -8.63 -5.66
N ILE A 121 11.83 -8.22 -4.46
CA ILE A 121 11.85 -6.81 -4.01
C ILE A 121 13.18 -6.20 -4.42
N LYS A 122 13.18 -5.47 -5.53
CA LYS A 122 14.41 -4.85 -6.06
C LYS A 122 14.88 -3.66 -5.23
N GLY A 123 13.96 -2.98 -4.56
CA GLY A 123 14.21 -1.77 -3.79
C GLY A 123 12.92 -1.02 -3.48
N PRO A 124 13.00 0.12 -2.78
CA PRO A 124 11.87 1.03 -2.64
C PRO A 124 11.29 1.42 -4.00
N ASP A 125 9.98 1.67 -4.04
CA ASP A 125 9.30 2.21 -5.21
C ASP A 125 8.51 3.43 -4.76
N PHE A 126 8.97 4.61 -5.16
CA PHE A 126 8.37 5.86 -4.74
C PHE A 126 7.35 6.35 -5.76
N PRO A 127 6.21 6.89 -5.33
CA PRO A 127 5.16 7.39 -6.23
C PRO A 127 5.64 8.44 -7.22
N THR A 128 6.63 9.24 -6.84
CA THR A 128 7.24 10.28 -7.68
C THR A 128 8.38 9.78 -8.56
N GLY A 129 8.69 8.48 -8.51
CA GLY A 129 9.80 7.88 -9.25
C GLY A 129 11.17 8.17 -8.62
N GLY A 130 12.13 8.56 -9.45
CA GLY A 130 13.52 8.79 -9.06
C GLY A 130 14.44 7.62 -9.35
N VAL A 131 15.72 7.80 -9.03
CA VAL A 131 16.78 6.81 -9.29
C VAL A 131 17.56 6.56 -7.99
N ILE A 132 17.77 5.31 -7.63
CA ILE A 132 18.62 4.89 -6.51
C ILE A 132 19.81 4.13 -7.09
N ASP A 133 21.02 4.54 -6.68
CA ASP A 133 22.29 4.03 -7.20
C ASP A 133 23.19 3.43 -6.10
N GLU A 134 22.61 3.05 -4.97
CA GLU A 134 23.34 2.54 -3.80
C GLU A 134 22.86 1.14 -3.40
N PRO A 135 23.17 0.08 -4.18
CA PRO A 135 22.68 -1.28 -3.94
C PRO A 135 23.12 -1.83 -2.57
N GLU A 136 24.32 -1.50 -2.08
CA GLU A 136 24.80 -1.95 -0.77
C GLU A 136 23.98 -1.33 0.38
N ALA A 137 23.58 -0.06 0.26
CA ALA A 137 22.73 0.58 1.26
C ALA A 137 21.31 -0.04 1.26
N LEU A 138 20.75 -0.40 0.08
CA LEU A 138 19.50 -1.12 0.00
C LEU A 138 19.59 -2.51 0.62
N LYS A 139 20.67 -3.24 0.36
CA LYS A 139 20.91 -4.54 0.98
C LYS A 139 20.97 -4.39 2.51
N GLN A 140 21.73 -3.42 3.02
CA GLN A 140 21.78 -3.13 4.45
C GLN A 140 20.40 -2.83 5.02
N LEU A 141 19.58 -2.01 4.33
CA LEU A 141 18.22 -1.71 4.73
C LEU A 141 17.39 -2.99 4.93
N TYR A 142 17.41 -3.87 3.95
CA TYR A 142 16.61 -5.09 4.00
C TYR A 142 17.13 -6.16 4.96
N GLU A 143 18.43 -6.15 5.28
CA GLU A 143 19.03 -7.07 6.27
C GLU A 143 18.86 -6.56 7.71
N THR A 144 18.93 -5.24 7.93
CA THR A 144 18.96 -4.67 9.29
C THR A 144 17.73 -3.86 9.67
N GLY A 145 16.94 -3.41 8.69
CA GLY A 145 15.84 -2.49 8.88
C GLY A 145 16.24 -1.01 8.94
N GLN A 146 17.54 -0.70 8.75
CA GLN A 146 18.04 0.68 8.80
C GLN A 146 19.13 0.91 7.77
N ALA A 147 18.98 1.97 6.98
CA ALA A 147 20.03 2.49 6.10
C ALA A 147 19.71 3.91 5.66
N SER A 148 20.72 4.60 5.14
CA SER A 148 20.54 5.87 4.44
C SER A 148 21.06 5.73 3.02
N PHE A 149 20.27 6.20 2.05
CA PHE A 149 20.63 6.17 0.64
C PHE A 149 20.16 7.44 -0.07
N TYR A 150 20.77 7.72 -1.22
CA TYR A 150 20.36 8.84 -2.06
C TYR A 150 19.25 8.43 -3.03
N ILE A 151 18.29 9.36 -3.21
CA ILE A 151 17.30 9.31 -4.29
C ILE A 151 17.64 10.46 -5.24
N HIS A 152 18.00 10.13 -6.47
CA HIS A 152 18.28 11.10 -7.53
C HIS A 152 17.02 11.38 -8.34
N CYS A 153 16.94 12.59 -8.90
CA CYS A 153 15.95 12.89 -9.93
C CYS A 153 16.20 12.03 -11.19
N ASN A 154 15.13 11.60 -11.84
CA ASN A 154 15.23 10.99 -13.16
C ASN A 154 15.46 12.09 -14.19
N THR A 155 16.55 12.01 -14.94
CA THR A 155 16.98 13.05 -15.86
C THR A 155 17.38 12.49 -17.20
N GLU A 156 16.97 13.17 -18.28
CA GLU A 156 17.36 12.90 -19.66
C GLU A 156 17.97 14.15 -20.29
N ILE A 157 18.78 13.96 -21.34
CA ILE A 157 19.34 15.06 -22.13
C ILE A 157 18.80 14.97 -23.55
N ASP A 158 18.16 16.04 -24.01
CA ASP A 158 17.83 16.24 -25.42
C ASP A 158 18.95 17.07 -26.06
N TYR A 159 19.86 16.38 -26.76
CA TYR A 159 20.97 17.02 -27.46
C TYR A 159 20.53 17.82 -28.68
N VAL A 160 19.35 17.56 -29.26
CA VAL A 160 18.83 18.28 -30.42
C VAL A 160 18.36 19.66 -30.01
N LYS A 161 17.63 19.73 -28.92
CA LYS A 161 17.12 21.00 -28.35
C LYS A 161 18.09 21.67 -27.39
N ASN A 162 19.16 20.96 -27.00
CA ASN A 162 20.13 21.40 -26.01
C ASN A 162 19.47 21.62 -24.62
N GLU A 163 18.69 20.66 -24.19
CA GLU A 163 17.89 20.71 -22.96
C GLU A 163 18.23 19.56 -22.02
N ILE A 164 18.16 19.82 -20.70
CA ILE A 164 18.15 18.80 -19.66
C ILE A 164 16.73 18.69 -19.16
N ILE A 165 16.15 17.49 -19.22
CA ILE A 165 14.76 17.24 -18.84
C ILE A 165 14.74 16.41 -17.56
N ILE A 166 14.02 16.88 -16.54
CA ILE A 166 13.80 16.16 -15.29
C ILE A 166 12.40 15.55 -15.37
N LEU A 167 12.33 14.22 -15.39
CA LEU A 167 11.10 13.43 -15.55
C LEU A 167 10.59 12.82 -14.24
N GLY A 168 11.34 12.90 -13.16
CA GLY A 168 10.96 12.39 -11.85
C GLY A 168 11.72 13.10 -10.75
N LEU A 169 11.02 13.45 -9.69
CA LEU A 169 11.59 14.09 -8.51
C LEU A 169 11.84 13.08 -7.42
N HIS A 170 12.81 13.35 -6.58
CA HIS A 170 13.02 12.56 -5.37
C HIS A 170 11.80 12.69 -4.42
N TYR A 171 11.49 11.60 -3.72
CA TYR A 171 10.32 11.51 -2.85
C TYR A 171 10.35 12.56 -1.72
N GLY A 172 9.19 13.16 -1.45
CA GLY A 172 9.00 14.13 -0.37
C GLY A 172 9.41 15.56 -0.70
N VAL A 173 9.84 15.85 -1.94
CA VAL A 173 10.17 17.21 -2.36
C VAL A 173 8.92 18.01 -2.74
N VAL A 174 8.94 19.29 -2.47
CA VAL A 174 7.98 20.27 -2.99
C VAL A 174 8.51 20.77 -4.33
N LYS A 175 7.80 20.51 -5.42
CA LYS A 175 8.28 20.78 -6.79
C LYS A 175 8.60 22.25 -7.02
N SER A 176 7.72 23.16 -6.62
CA SER A 176 7.94 24.62 -6.75
C SER A 176 9.18 25.10 -6.01
N GLN A 177 9.44 24.57 -4.80
CA GLN A 177 10.64 24.89 -4.04
C GLN A 177 11.91 24.33 -4.72
N PHE A 178 11.83 23.12 -5.27
CA PHE A 178 12.93 22.52 -6.01
C PHE A 178 13.32 23.36 -7.24
N VAL A 179 12.36 23.82 -8.03
CA VAL A 179 12.60 24.69 -9.19
C VAL A 179 13.23 26.04 -8.74
N ALA A 180 12.69 26.65 -7.68
CA ALA A 180 13.22 27.86 -7.11
C ALA A 180 14.67 27.70 -6.60
N ASP A 181 14.99 26.56 -5.99
CA ASP A 181 16.35 26.28 -5.49
C ASP A 181 17.35 26.02 -6.63
N LEU A 182 16.90 25.40 -7.74
CA LEU A 182 17.70 25.30 -8.96
C LEU A 182 18.01 26.68 -9.57
N ASP A 183 17.01 27.55 -9.64
CA ASP A 183 17.21 28.90 -10.18
C ASP A 183 18.10 29.78 -9.28
N LYS A 184 17.94 29.72 -7.97
CA LYS A 184 18.85 30.32 -6.99
C LYS A 184 20.29 29.85 -7.19
N ARG A 185 20.48 28.54 -7.42
CA ARG A 185 21.81 27.96 -7.67
C ARG A 185 22.38 28.50 -9.01
N ARG A 186 21.55 28.56 -10.05
CA ARG A 186 21.95 29.17 -11.32
C ARG A 186 22.55 30.55 -11.12
N ILE A 187 21.92 31.39 -10.31
CA ILE A 187 22.36 32.75 -10.00
C ILE A 187 23.62 32.75 -9.11
N ASN A 188 23.61 32.01 -8.00
CA ASN A 188 24.67 32.02 -6.99
C ASN A 188 26.00 31.46 -7.52
N ASP A 189 25.92 30.41 -8.34
CA ASP A 189 27.09 29.72 -8.87
C ASP A 189 27.50 30.29 -10.24
N ASN A 190 26.87 31.41 -10.71
CA ASN A 190 27.10 32.08 -12.01
C ASN A 190 27.04 31.08 -13.17
N LEU A 191 26.01 30.22 -13.20
CA LEU A 191 25.80 29.26 -14.28
C LEU A 191 25.16 29.93 -15.50
N ASP A 192 25.92 30.87 -16.11
CA ASP A 192 25.47 31.67 -17.27
C ASP A 192 25.18 30.82 -18.50
N ASN A 193 25.58 29.53 -18.48
CA ASN A 193 25.31 28.56 -19.55
C ASN A 193 23.88 28.07 -19.54
N ILE A 194 23.13 28.22 -18.43
CA ILE A 194 21.70 27.93 -18.33
C ILE A 194 20.94 29.17 -18.79
N GLU A 195 20.14 29.04 -19.84
CA GLU A 195 19.31 30.10 -20.36
C GLU A 195 18.07 30.31 -19.47
N GLU A 196 17.33 29.23 -19.24
CA GLU A 196 16.04 29.24 -18.54
C GLU A 196 15.74 27.88 -17.86
N ILE A 197 14.98 27.93 -16.77
CA ILE A 197 14.42 26.72 -16.10
C ILE A 197 12.91 26.87 -16.14
N ILE A 198 12.23 25.92 -16.81
CA ILE A 198 10.79 25.95 -17.02
C ILE A 198 10.15 24.72 -16.40
N ASP A 199 9.07 24.90 -15.69
CA ASP A 199 8.20 23.82 -15.25
C ASP A 199 7.07 23.61 -16.27
N GLU A 200 7.15 22.52 -17.03
CA GLU A 200 6.16 22.10 -18.02
C GLU A 200 5.30 20.93 -17.49
N SER A 201 5.33 20.66 -16.17
CA SER A 201 4.61 19.54 -15.58
C SER A 201 3.10 19.71 -15.74
N THR A 202 2.44 18.59 -16.06
CA THR A 202 0.98 18.44 -16.07
C THR A 202 0.62 17.32 -15.08
N ASP A 203 0.10 16.20 -15.58
CA ASP A 203 -0.08 14.97 -14.78
C ASP A 203 1.27 14.30 -14.49
N ASP A 204 2.22 14.42 -15.43
CA ASP A 204 3.57 13.92 -15.30
C ASP A 204 4.55 15.08 -15.01
N ILE A 205 5.58 14.78 -14.23
CA ILE A 205 6.65 15.74 -13.90
C ILE A 205 7.51 15.95 -15.14
N ARG A 206 7.64 17.21 -15.54
CA ARG A 206 8.51 17.64 -16.63
C ARG A 206 9.09 19.02 -16.36
N ILE A 207 10.32 19.07 -15.86
CA ILE A 207 11.05 20.32 -15.65
C ILE A 207 12.17 20.38 -16.68
N VAL A 208 12.22 21.46 -17.45
CA VAL A 208 13.18 21.65 -18.55
C VAL A 208 14.18 22.71 -18.17
N ILE A 209 15.47 22.37 -18.23
CA ILE A 209 16.59 23.29 -18.11
C ILE A 209 17.15 23.54 -19.50
N LYS A 210 16.90 24.71 -20.07
CA LYS A 210 17.41 25.11 -21.37
C LYS A 210 18.85 25.57 -21.25
N VAL A 211 19.71 25.03 -22.09
CA VAL A 211 21.14 25.31 -22.11
C VAL A 211 21.45 26.20 -23.32
N LYS A 212 22.25 27.24 -23.12
CA LYS A 212 22.62 28.16 -24.18
C LYS A 212 23.29 27.44 -25.37
N PRO A 213 23.05 27.88 -26.62
CA PRO A 213 23.67 27.29 -27.80
C PRO A 213 25.21 27.23 -27.69
N GLY A 214 25.78 26.11 -28.08
CA GLY A 214 27.23 25.90 -28.06
C GLY A 214 27.81 25.49 -26.71
N GLN A 215 26.94 25.30 -25.68
CA GLN A 215 27.32 24.76 -24.38
C GLN A 215 26.91 23.29 -24.29
N ASP A 216 27.63 22.50 -23.51
CA ASP A 216 27.34 21.05 -23.33
C ASP A 216 26.42 20.84 -22.16
N PRO A 217 25.18 20.29 -22.37
CA PRO A 217 24.24 19.97 -21.30
C PRO A 217 24.79 18.93 -20.33
N SER A 218 25.63 17.97 -20.80
CA SER A 218 26.20 16.94 -19.94
C SER A 218 27.07 17.52 -18.84
N SER A 219 27.85 18.55 -19.15
CA SER A 219 28.72 19.24 -18.18
C SER A 219 27.91 19.96 -17.11
N ILE A 220 26.77 20.56 -17.48
CA ILE A 220 25.86 21.23 -16.54
C ILE A 220 25.16 20.18 -15.66
N LEU A 221 24.66 19.09 -16.25
CA LEU A 221 24.03 18.00 -15.50
C LEU A 221 25.00 17.39 -14.48
N ASN A 222 26.24 17.11 -14.87
CA ASN A 222 27.28 16.61 -13.98
C ASN A 222 27.58 17.58 -12.85
N TYR A 223 27.62 18.89 -13.15
CA TYR A 223 27.79 19.92 -12.12
C TYR A 223 26.65 19.90 -11.11
N LEU A 224 25.38 19.93 -11.55
CA LEU A 224 24.22 19.91 -10.67
C LEU A 224 24.17 18.62 -9.82
N ARG A 225 24.56 17.47 -10.38
CA ARG A 225 24.72 16.20 -9.65
C ARG A 225 25.83 16.30 -8.59
N SER A 226 26.99 16.83 -8.95
CA SER A 226 28.14 16.98 -8.03
C SER A 226 27.82 17.87 -6.83
N LYS A 227 27.01 18.91 -7.04
CA LYS A 227 26.53 19.82 -6.00
C LYS A 227 25.37 19.28 -5.18
N GLY A 228 24.85 18.08 -5.51
CA GLY A 228 23.74 17.45 -4.82
C GLY A 228 22.39 18.13 -5.06
N SER A 229 22.26 18.98 -6.11
CA SER A 229 21.00 19.68 -6.41
C SER A 229 19.90 18.77 -6.93
N LEU A 230 20.26 17.62 -7.48
CA LEU A 230 19.36 16.66 -8.12
C LEU A 230 19.18 15.38 -7.28
N ARG A 231 19.46 15.42 -5.98
CA ARG A 231 19.29 14.28 -5.09
C ARG A 231 18.92 14.71 -3.68
N THR A 232 18.30 13.79 -2.95
CA THR A 232 18.06 13.89 -1.51
C THR A 232 18.49 12.63 -0.79
N THR A 233 18.72 12.73 0.51
CA THR A 233 19.00 11.56 1.36
C THR A 233 17.69 11.04 1.94
N PHE A 234 17.43 9.75 1.79
CA PHE A 234 16.36 9.05 2.48
C PHE A 234 16.95 8.22 3.62
N ALA A 235 16.68 8.65 4.86
CA ALA A 235 17.09 7.90 6.06
C ALA A 235 15.97 6.92 6.44
N ALA A 236 16.11 5.68 5.99
CA ALA A 236 15.13 4.63 6.26
C ALA A 236 15.32 4.04 7.65
N ASN A 237 14.22 3.87 8.37
CA ASN A 237 14.15 3.17 9.65
C ASN A 237 12.84 2.37 9.72
N MET A 238 12.91 1.07 9.52
CA MET A 238 11.75 0.17 9.49
C MET A 238 11.35 -0.25 10.90
N LEU A 239 11.07 0.74 11.76
CA LEU A 239 10.51 0.53 13.09
C LEU A 239 9.01 0.29 12.98
N ALA A 240 8.52 -0.83 13.49
CA ALA A 240 7.10 -1.16 13.55
C ALA A 240 6.74 -1.77 14.90
N ILE A 241 5.44 -1.82 15.22
CA ILE A 241 4.93 -2.48 16.42
C ILE A 241 4.56 -3.91 16.04
N ASP A 242 5.33 -4.88 16.52
CA ASP A 242 5.03 -6.30 16.37
C ASP A 242 4.56 -6.87 17.73
N LYS A 243 3.35 -7.44 17.75
CA LYS A 243 2.73 -8.00 18.97
C LYS A 243 2.77 -7.06 20.18
N GLY A 244 2.54 -5.77 19.95
CA GLY A 244 2.49 -4.74 20.98
C GLY A 244 3.86 -4.16 21.38
N HIS A 245 4.97 -4.60 20.78
CA HIS A 245 6.31 -4.11 21.07
C HIS A 245 6.95 -3.41 19.86
N PRO A 246 7.57 -2.23 20.06
CA PRO A 246 8.31 -1.57 18.99
C PRO A 246 9.58 -2.38 18.66
N LYS A 247 9.79 -2.65 17.38
CA LYS A 247 10.94 -3.41 16.88
C LYS A 247 11.39 -2.83 15.54
N THR A 248 12.69 -2.61 15.37
CA THR A 248 13.27 -2.42 14.04
C THR A 248 13.30 -3.76 13.33
N MET A 249 12.63 -3.86 12.22
CA MET A 249 12.38 -5.10 11.50
C MET A 249 13.06 -5.08 10.14
N ASN A 250 13.69 -6.18 9.78
CA ASN A 250 14.15 -6.41 8.42
C ASN A 250 12.94 -6.79 7.51
N VAL A 251 13.15 -6.88 6.20
CA VAL A 251 12.06 -7.19 5.25
C VAL A 251 11.44 -8.57 5.50
N LEU A 252 12.26 -9.56 5.87
CA LEU A 252 11.78 -10.91 6.18
C LEU A 252 10.93 -10.93 7.45
N ASP A 253 11.32 -10.17 8.48
CA ASP A 253 10.55 -10.02 9.72
C ASP A 253 9.16 -9.43 9.43
N ILE A 254 9.08 -8.37 8.63
CA ILE A 254 7.81 -7.71 8.28
C ILE A 254 6.91 -8.67 7.50
N ILE A 255 7.45 -9.38 6.51
CA ILE A 255 6.70 -10.37 5.73
C ILE A 255 6.25 -11.53 6.62
N ASN A 256 7.09 -12.02 7.54
CA ASN A 256 6.70 -13.08 8.47
C ASN A 256 5.58 -12.64 9.42
N SER A 257 5.66 -11.42 9.96
CA SER A 257 4.62 -10.87 10.82
C SER A 257 3.29 -10.71 10.05
N TYR A 258 3.34 -10.26 8.82
CA TYR A 258 2.17 -10.19 7.93
C TYR A 258 1.57 -11.57 7.66
N ILE A 259 2.39 -12.57 7.32
CA ILE A 259 1.91 -13.95 7.07
C ILE A 259 1.24 -14.52 8.32
N ALA A 260 1.88 -14.39 9.49
CA ALA A 260 1.31 -14.88 10.75
C ALA A 260 -0.04 -14.19 11.06
N HIS A 261 -0.15 -12.90 10.79
CA HIS A 261 -1.41 -12.16 10.92
C HIS A 261 -2.48 -12.68 9.95
N GLN A 262 -2.15 -12.94 8.69
CA GLN A 262 -3.10 -13.49 7.72
C GLN A 262 -3.53 -14.93 8.08
N GLU A 263 -2.63 -15.75 8.55
CA GLU A 263 -2.96 -17.10 9.07
C GLU A 263 -3.99 -17.01 10.21
N GLU A 264 -3.83 -16.06 11.14
CA GLU A 264 -4.79 -15.82 12.22
C GLU A 264 -6.13 -15.30 11.69
N VAL A 265 -6.13 -14.27 10.85
CA VAL A 265 -7.34 -13.66 10.26
C VAL A 265 -8.17 -14.69 9.53
N ILE A 266 -7.56 -15.51 8.66
CA ILE A 266 -8.27 -16.51 7.88
C ILE A 266 -8.77 -17.66 8.77
N THR A 267 -7.97 -18.06 9.76
CA THR A 267 -8.40 -19.08 10.73
C THR A 267 -9.65 -18.62 11.51
N ARG A 268 -9.63 -17.38 12.02
CA ARG A 268 -10.78 -16.81 12.76
C ARG A 268 -12.00 -16.63 11.87
N ARG A 269 -11.83 -16.14 10.65
CA ARG A 269 -12.88 -16.06 9.64
C ARG A 269 -13.51 -17.40 9.36
N SER A 270 -12.67 -18.43 9.09
CA SER A 270 -13.14 -19.76 8.76
C SER A 270 -13.88 -20.42 9.92
N LYS A 271 -13.47 -20.18 11.18
CA LYS A 271 -14.22 -20.64 12.37
C LYS A 271 -15.58 -19.96 12.46
N PHE A 272 -15.64 -18.63 12.28
CA PHE A 272 -16.90 -17.88 12.30
C PHE A 272 -17.87 -18.39 11.22
N ASP A 273 -17.37 -18.55 9.99
CA ASP A 273 -18.18 -19.05 8.88
C ASP A 273 -18.62 -20.49 9.10
N LEU A 274 -17.76 -21.34 9.69
CA LEU A 274 -18.10 -22.72 10.06
C LEU A 274 -19.23 -22.79 11.10
N ASP A 275 -19.12 -22.01 12.19
CA ASP A 275 -20.15 -21.97 13.24
C ASP A 275 -21.50 -21.48 12.66
N LYS A 276 -21.46 -20.50 11.77
CA LYS A 276 -22.66 -20.00 11.08
C LYS A 276 -23.28 -21.05 10.15
N LYS A 277 -22.43 -21.82 9.43
CA LYS A 277 -22.89 -22.91 8.55
C LYS A 277 -23.46 -24.09 9.36
N ILE A 278 -22.84 -24.47 10.48
CA ILE A 278 -23.35 -25.50 11.37
C ILE A 278 -24.72 -25.11 11.93
N SER A 279 -24.85 -23.87 12.42
CA SER A 279 -26.14 -23.35 12.92
C SER A 279 -27.22 -23.33 11.82
N ARG A 280 -26.85 -22.96 10.60
CA ARG A 280 -27.78 -22.99 9.47
C ARG A 280 -28.17 -24.41 9.08
N LYS A 281 -27.23 -25.36 9.07
CA LYS A 281 -27.47 -26.77 8.81
C LYS A 281 -28.48 -27.35 9.77
N GLU A 282 -28.30 -27.11 11.08
CA GLU A 282 -29.24 -27.55 12.12
C GLU A 282 -30.66 -27.12 11.78
N VAL A 283 -30.87 -25.85 11.39
CA VAL A 283 -32.18 -25.32 11.03
C VAL A 283 -32.73 -26.01 9.77
N VAL A 284 -31.92 -26.13 8.71
CA VAL A 284 -32.34 -26.73 7.42
C VAL A 284 -32.72 -28.22 7.60
N GLU A 285 -31.94 -29.00 8.35
CA GLU A 285 -32.25 -30.39 8.68
C GLU A 285 -33.58 -30.50 9.46
N GLY A 286 -33.82 -29.57 10.40
CA GLY A 286 -35.08 -29.51 11.13
C GLY A 286 -36.27 -29.20 10.21
N LEU A 287 -36.10 -28.28 9.25
CA LEU A 287 -37.15 -27.98 8.27
C LEU A 287 -37.42 -29.14 7.31
N ILE A 288 -36.38 -29.83 6.83
CA ILE A 288 -36.55 -31.07 6.01
C ILE A 288 -37.30 -32.13 6.76
N LYS A 289 -36.94 -32.40 8.03
CA LYS A 289 -37.64 -33.33 8.90
C LYS A 289 -39.08 -32.90 9.14
N ALA A 290 -39.32 -31.60 9.38
CA ALA A 290 -40.66 -31.06 9.62
C ALA A 290 -41.58 -31.24 8.41
N VAL A 291 -41.08 -31.02 7.19
CA VAL A 291 -41.87 -31.21 5.97
C VAL A 291 -42.25 -32.69 5.79
N SER A 292 -41.39 -33.65 6.16
CA SER A 292 -41.67 -35.06 6.05
C SER A 292 -42.82 -35.53 6.97
N ILE A 293 -43.08 -34.82 8.07
CA ILE A 293 -44.14 -35.09 9.07
C ILE A 293 -45.09 -33.91 9.23
N ILE A 294 -45.36 -33.19 8.17
CA ILE A 294 -46.03 -31.89 8.24
C ILE A 294 -47.45 -31.94 8.82
N SER A 295 -48.20 -33.00 8.53
CA SER A 295 -49.56 -33.22 9.07
C SER A 295 -49.55 -33.27 10.60
N GLU A 296 -48.64 -33.98 11.18
CA GLU A 296 -48.47 -34.11 12.63
C GLU A 296 -48.02 -32.79 13.29
N ILE A 297 -47.14 -32.04 12.61
CA ILE A 297 -46.71 -30.72 13.05
C ILE A 297 -47.87 -29.72 13.09
N ILE A 298 -48.66 -29.65 12.01
CA ILE A 298 -49.85 -28.79 11.95
C ILE A 298 -50.86 -29.14 13.05
N GLU A 299 -51.13 -30.43 13.29
CA GLU A 299 -51.98 -30.89 14.37
C GLU A 299 -51.48 -30.40 15.73
N THR A 300 -50.18 -30.60 16.00
CA THR A 300 -49.52 -30.20 17.26
C THR A 300 -49.58 -28.66 17.46
N ILE A 301 -49.30 -27.88 16.43
CA ILE A 301 -49.39 -26.41 16.51
C ILE A 301 -50.80 -25.94 16.77
N ARG A 302 -51.81 -26.55 16.12
CA ARG A 302 -53.24 -26.23 16.33
C ARG A 302 -53.72 -26.57 17.72
N ALA A 303 -53.20 -27.61 18.35
CA ALA A 303 -53.55 -28.01 19.72
C ALA A 303 -52.86 -27.13 20.77
N SER A 304 -51.87 -26.33 20.39
CA SER A 304 -51.06 -25.49 21.29
C SER A 304 -51.75 -24.14 21.58
N LYS A 305 -51.44 -23.57 22.77
CA LYS A 305 -52.06 -22.30 23.24
C LYS A 305 -51.39 -21.00 22.73
N GLY A 306 -50.33 -21.16 21.91
CA GLY A 306 -49.60 -20.03 21.34
C GLY A 306 -48.22 -20.42 20.88
N LYS A 307 -47.42 -19.43 20.45
CA LYS A 307 -46.10 -19.64 19.83
C LYS A 307 -45.13 -20.42 20.75
N GLU A 308 -45.00 -19.97 22.00
CA GLU A 308 -44.07 -20.61 22.94
C GLU A 308 -44.49 -22.04 23.32
N ASP A 309 -45.79 -22.26 23.54
CA ASP A 309 -46.35 -23.57 23.80
C ASP A 309 -46.16 -24.51 22.60
N SER A 310 -46.34 -24.01 21.39
CA SER A 310 -46.07 -24.76 20.15
C SER A 310 -44.61 -25.23 20.06
N LYS A 311 -43.65 -24.36 20.39
CA LYS A 311 -42.21 -24.71 20.41
C LYS A 311 -41.93 -25.84 21.41
N VAL A 312 -42.42 -25.71 22.65
CA VAL A 312 -42.24 -26.73 23.70
C VAL A 312 -42.83 -28.05 23.26
N ASN A 313 -44.06 -28.06 22.68
CA ASN A 313 -44.73 -29.25 22.20
C ASN A 313 -43.97 -29.92 21.03
N LEU A 314 -43.41 -29.13 20.10
CA LEU A 314 -42.59 -29.66 19.00
C LEU A 314 -41.29 -30.27 19.49
N ILE A 315 -40.62 -29.66 20.48
CA ILE A 315 -39.40 -30.19 21.11
C ILE A 315 -39.72 -31.50 21.80
N ASN A 316 -40.76 -31.55 22.66
CA ASN A 316 -41.10 -32.71 23.47
C ASN A 316 -41.59 -33.90 22.62
N ARG A 317 -42.42 -33.64 21.56
CA ARG A 317 -43.05 -34.69 20.75
C ARG A 317 -42.12 -35.25 19.67
N PHE A 318 -41.32 -34.40 19.03
CA PHE A 318 -40.53 -34.78 17.84
C PHE A 318 -39.02 -34.70 18.03
N GLY A 319 -38.53 -34.20 19.19
CA GLY A 319 -37.12 -34.10 19.51
C GLY A 319 -36.40 -33.02 18.68
N PHE A 320 -37.09 -31.96 18.30
CA PHE A 320 -36.46 -30.77 17.65
C PHE A 320 -35.66 -29.99 18.67
N THR A 321 -34.61 -29.31 18.19
CA THR A 321 -33.91 -28.32 19.00
C THR A 321 -34.71 -27.00 19.11
N THR A 322 -34.35 -26.13 20.02
CA THR A 322 -35.01 -24.84 20.19
C THR A 322 -34.98 -24.02 18.92
N ASN A 323 -33.82 -23.99 18.22
CA ASN A 323 -33.65 -23.29 16.96
C ASN A 323 -34.51 -23.88 15.84
N GLN A 324 -34.58 -25.18 15.76
CA GLN A 324 -35.44 -25.89 14.80
C GLN A 324 -36.92 -25.61 15.06
N ALA A 325 -37.36 -25.69 16.30
CA ALA A 325 -38.74 -25.43 16.71
C ALA A 325 -39.15 -23.98 16.42
N GLU A 326 -38.28 -23.01 16.69
CA GLU A 326 -38.51 -21.60 16.34
C GLU A 326 -38.66 -21.40 14.83
N ALA A 327 -37.75 -22.02 14.04
CA ALA A 327 -37.82 -21.94 12.58
C ALA A 327 -39.10 -22.59 12.01
N ILE A 328 -39.53 -23.70 12.56
CA ILE A 328 -40.76 -24.40 12.14
C ILE A 328 -42.01 -23.56 12.44
N VAL A 329 -42.14 -23.03 13.66
CA VAL A 329 -43.30 -22.21 14.06
C VAL A 329 -43.41 -20.90 13.29
N THR A 330 -42.28 -20.34 12.86
CA THR A 330 -42.22 -19.09 12.04
C THR A 330 -42.24 -19.35 10.54
N MET A 331 -42.23 -20.64 10.11
CA MET A 331 -42.22 -20.98 8.69
C MET A 331 -43.51 -20.59 7.98
N GLN A 332 -43.39 -19.97 6.82
CA GLN A 332 -44.56 -19.61 6.00
C GLN A 332 -45.10 -20.84 5.26
N LEU A 333 -46.42 -21.01 5.28
CA LEU A 333 -47.11 -22.20 4.72
C LEU A 333 -46.82 -22.50 3.24
N TYR A 334 -46.52 -21.47 2.41
CA TYR A 334 -46.22 -21.68 1.00
C TYR A 334 -44.88 -22.41 0.79
N ARG A 335 -43.95 -22.36 1.77
CA ARG A 335 -42.65 -23.09 1.74
C ARG A 335 -42.79 -24.60 1.90
N LEU A 336 -44.00 -25.11 1.99
CA LEU A 336 -44.28 -26.54 2.04
C LEU A 336 -44.46 -27.12 0.64
N SER A 337 -44.26 -26.36 -0.44
CA SER A 337 -44.34 -26.87 -1.80
C SER A 337 -43.22 -27.88 -2.11
N ASN A 338 -43.46 -28.83 -3.01
CA ASN A 338 -42.46 -29.80 -3.43
C ASN A 338 -41.17 -29.14 -3.98
N THR A 339 -41.32 -27.98 -4.62
CA THR A 339 -40.17 -27.21 -5.13
C THR A 339 -39.30 -26.69 -3.98
N ASP A 340 -39.91 -26.18 -2.92
CA ASP A 340 -39.20 -25.66 -1.76
C ASP A 340 -38.46 -26.74 -0.99
N VAL A 341 -39.04 -27.98 -0.91
CA VAL A 341 -38.38 -29.15 -0.30
C VAL A 341 -37.10 -29.52 -1.08
N THR A 342 -37.16 -29.46 -2.41
CA THR A 342 -35.98 -29.73 -3.25
C THR A 342 -34.90 -28.71 -2.99
N LEU A 343 -35.26 -27.43 -2.93
CA LEU A 343 -34.33 -26.32 -2.63
C LEU A 343 -33.68 -26.46 -1.25
N LEU A 344 -34.44 -26.90 -0.21
CA LEU A 344 -33.88 -27.15 1.11
C LEU A 344 -32.88 -28.32 1.11
N LYS A 345 -33.11 -29.37 0.32
CA LYS A 345 -32.14 -30.45 0.17
C LYS A 345 -30.87 -30.01 -0.55
N GLU A 346 -31.00 -29.23 -1.64
CA GLU A 346 -29.87 -28.65 -2.36
C GLU A 346 -29.07 -27.70 -1.46
N GLU A 347 -29.75 -26.88 -0.66
CA GLU A 347 -29.11 -26.00 0.34
C GLU A 347 -28.34 -26.86 1.36
N ASN A 348 -28.92 -27.94 1.88
CA ASN A 348 -28.25 -28.81 2.85
C ASN A 348 -26.98 -29.45 2.27
N GLU A 349 -27.04 -29.95 1.04
CA GLU A 349 -25.86 -30.49 0.35
C GLU A 349 -24.77 -29.42 0.11
N GLN A 350 -25.17 -28.17 -0.22
CA GLN A 350 -24.21 -27.10 -0.36
C GLN A 350 -23.54 -26.74 0.98
N ILE A 351 -24.34 -26.69 2.06
CA ILE A 351 -23.81 -26.43 3.40
C ILE A 351 -22.83 -27.55 3.81
N ASP A 352 -23.12 -28.82 3.50
CA ASP A 352 -22.21 -29.92 3.78
C ASP A 352 -20.87 -29.77 3.04
N ARG A 353 -20.91 -29.37 1.78
CA ARG A 353 -19.70 -29.08 1.01
C ARG A 353 -18.89 -27.93 1.65
N ASP A 354 -19.58 -26.84 2.01
CA ASP A 354 -18.96 -25.67 2.63
C ASP A 354 -18.32 -26.03 3.99
N ILE A 355 -19.03 -26.80 4.84
CA ILE A 355 -18.53 -27.27 6.14
C ILE A 355 -17.29 -28.15 5.95
N LYS A 356 -17.29 -29.00 4.95
CA LYS A 356 -16.15 -29.89 4.65
C LYS A 356 -14.94 -29.03 4.23
N GLU A 357 -15.12 -28.07 3.32
CA GLU A 357 -14.06 -27.17 2.86
C GLU A 357 -13.48 -26.35 4.02
N LEU A 358 -14.34 -25.76 4.87
CA LEU A 358 -13.92 -24.98 6.03
C LEU A 358 -13.13 -25.83 7.04
N ASN A 359 -13.57 -27.07 7.32
CA ASN A 359 -12.83 -28.00 8.19
C ASN A 359 -11.48 -28.39 7.58
N GLU A 360 -11.40 -28.56 6.26
CA GLU A 360 -10.15 -28.84 5.57
C GLU A 360 -9.16 -27.68 5.67
N ILE A 361 -9.63 -26.42 5.56
CA ILE A 361 -8.82 -25.23 5.74
C ILE A 361 -8.30 -25.14 7.18
N LEU A 362 -9.16 -25.39 8.18
CA LEU A 362 -8.81 -25.31 9.59
C LEU A 362 -7.89 -26.45 10.06
N SER A 363 -7.87 -27.58 9.38
CA SER A 363 -7.05 -28.76 9.74
C SER A 363 -5.67 -28.80 9.09
N SER A 364 -5.37 -27.92 8.11
CA SER A 364 -4.16 -28.00 7.32
C SER A 364 -3.55 -26.61 7.04
N ASN A 365 -2.38 -26.36 7.61
CA ASN A 365 -1.62 -25.14 7.32
C ASN A 365 -1.32 -24.99 5.82
N GLU A 366 -1.10 -26.11 5.11
CA GLU A 366 -0.86 -26.07 3.66
C GLU A 366 -2.07 -25.55 2.88
N LYS A 367 -3.30 -25.94 3.29
CA LYS A 367 -4.53 -25.42 2.66
C LYS A 367 -4.76 -23.95 2.99
N LEU A 368 -4.44 -23.56 4.22
CA LEU A 368 -4.47 -22.16 4.65
C LEU A 368 -3.50 -21.31 3.81
N ASP A 369 -2.25 -21.75 3.66
CA ASP A 369 -1.25 -21.08 2.84
C ASP A 369 -1.70 -20.95 1.38
N ARG A 370 -2.26 -22.02 0.80
CA ARG A 370 -2.80 -22.00 -0.57
C ARG A 370 -3.93 -20.96 -0.74
N LEU A 371 -4.76 -20.79 0.28
CA LEU A 371 -5.82 -19.79 0.26
C LEU A 371 -5.23 -18.36 0.30
N ILE A 372 -4.23 -18.13 1.17
CA ILE A 372 -3.50 -16.85 1.21
C ILE A 372 -2.87 -16.54 -0.16
N VAL A 373 -2.20 -17.53 -0.74
CA VAL A 373 -1.57 -17.37 -2.08
C VAL A 373 -2.61 -17.06 -3.15
N LYS A 374 -3.77 -17.72 -3.12
CA LYS A 374 -4.87 -17.45 -4.08
C LYS A 374 -5.37 -16.01 -3.96
N ASP A 375 -5.61 -15.54 -2.73
CA ASP A 375 -6.10 -14.20 -2.46
C ASP A 375 -5.06 -13.14 -2.87
N LEU A 376 -3.79 -13.33 -2.50
CA LEU A 376 -2.70 -12.43 -2.90
C LEU A 376 -2.52 -12.34 -4.42
N LYS A 377 -2.61 -13.48 -5.14
CA LYS A 377 -2.54 -13.48 -6.61
C LYS A 377 -3.69 -12.70 -7.24
N ALA A 378 -4.90 -12.81 -6.70
CA ALA A 378 -6.04 -12.04 -7.19
C ALA A 378 -5.82 -10.54 -7.00
N ILE A 379 -5.35 -10.12 -5.83
CA ILE A 379 -5.02 -8.71 -5.53
C ILE A 379 -3.90 -8.20 -6.45
N ARG A 380 -2.84 -8.97 -6.62
CA ARG A 380 -1.76 -8.65 -7.55
C ARG A 380 -2.25 -8.41 -8.97
N ASN A 381 -3.07 -9.30 -9.48
CA ASN A 381 -3.58 -9.22 -10.86
C ASN A 381 -4.51 -8.02 -11.08
N GLU A 382 -5.22 -7.58 -10.05
CA GLU A 382 -6.17 -6.47 -10.16
C GLU A 382 -5.50 -5.10 -9.95
N TYR A 383 -4.47 -5.02 -9.07
CA TYR A 383 -3.93 -3.74 -8.61
C TYR A 383 -2.44 -3.52 -8.92
N ALA A 384 -1.75 -4.47 -9.54
CA ALA A 384 -0.33 -4.29 -9.88
C ALA A 384 -0.13 -3.12 -10.83
N LYS A 385 0.93 -2.34 -10.56
CA LYS A 385 1.40 -1.25 -11.40
C LYS A 385 2.87 -1.47 -11.74
N GLU A 386 3.31 -0.84 -12.82
CA GLU A 386 4.72 -0.82 -13.18
C GLU A 386 5.53 0.00 -12.17
N ARG A 387 6.76 -0.43 -11.93
CA ARG A 387 7.70 0.26 -11.06
C ARG A 387 8.05 1.64 -11.65
N LYS A 388 8.04 2.66 -10.79
CA LYS A 388 8.41 4.02 -11.14
C LYS A 388 9.86 4.36 -10.77
N THR A 389 10.37 3.85 -9.65
CA THR A 389 11.74 4.11 -9.20
C THR A 389 12.72 3.19 -9.89
N ILE A 390 13.75 3.75 -10.49
CA ILE A 390 14.82 3.01 -11.16
C ILE A 390 15.89 2.63 -10.13
N ILE A 391 16.23 1.36 -10.06
CA ILE A 391 17.33 0.87 -9.21
C ILE A 391 18.52 0.55 -10.10
N LEU A 392 19.66 1.18 -9.84
CA LEU A 392 20.91 0.93 -10.55
C LEU A 392 21.80 -0.03 -9.75
N GLU A 393 22.49 -0.91 -10.44
CA GLU A 393 23.44 -1.85 -9.85
C GLU A 393 24.78 -1.18 -9.48
N GLU A 394 25.08 -0.04 -10.10
CA GLU A 394 26.29 0.74 -9.87
C GLU A 394 25.97 2.20 -9.58
N LYS A 395 26.84 2.85 -8.79
CA LYS A 395 26.73 4.29 -8.51
C LYS A 395 26.82 5.09 -9.80
N LEU A 396 25.96 6.12 -9.89
CA LEU A 396 26.04 7.12 -10.94
C LEU A 396 27.45 7.76 -10.92
N LYS A 397 28.16 7.64 -12.03
CA LYS A 397 29.49 8.27 -12.15
C LYS A 397 29.31 9.78 -12.20
N THR A 398 29.72 10.46 -11.14
CA THR A 398 29.93 11.91 -11.15
C THR A 398 31.36 12.14 -11.60
N GLU A 399 31.55 12.51 -12.85
CA GLU A 399 32.84 12.96 -13.32
C GLU A 399 33.23 14.25 -12.58
N SER A 400 34.52 14.40 -12.26
CA SER A 400 35.03 15.66 -11.70
C SER A 400 34.82 16.77 -12.71
N VAL A 401 33.88 17.68 -12.41
CA VAL A 401 33.57 18.80 -13.29
C VAL A 401 34.68 19.83 -13.13
N ASP A 402 35.40 20.11 -14.23
CA ASP A 402 36.27 21.25 -14.31
C ASP A 402 35.41 22.53 -14.36
N VAL A 403 35.25 23.19 -13.21
CA VAL A 403 34.43 24.39 -13.05
C VAL A 403 34.84 25.50 -14.03
N THR A 404 36.10 25.47 -14.50
CA THR A 404 36.60 26.47 -15.46
C THR A 404 35.92 26.33 -16.82
N LYS A 405 35.41 25.15 -17.18
CA LYS A 405 34.66 24.93 -18.44
C LYS A 405 33.21 25.42 -18.36
N LEU A 406 32.69 25.65 -17.16
CA LEU A 406 31.34 26.22 -16.96
C LEU A 406 31.33 27.75 -16.94
N ILE A 407 32.49 28.40 -16.88
CA ILE A 407 32.58 29.84 -16.92
C ILE A 407 32.48 30.28 -18.38
N ALA A 408 31.47 31.14 -18.66
CA ALA A 408 31.33 31.73 -19.98
C ALA A 408 32.61 32.46 -20.37
N LYS A 409 33.10 32.19 -21.58
CA LYS A 409 34.23 32.98 -22.14
C LYS A 409 33.70 34.33 -22.52
N GLU A 410 33.96 35.31 -21.69
CA GLU A 410 33.63 36.71 -21.96
C GLU A 410 34.90 37.51 -22.18
N ASP A 411 34.87 38.41 -23.18
CA ASP A 411 35.90 39.43 -23.32
C ASP A 411 35.77 40.42 -22.17
N THR A 412 36.81 40.50 -21.34
CA THR A 412 36.81 41.35 -20.16
C THR A 412 37.97 42.32 -20.18
N MET A 413 37.73 43.54 -19.71
CA MET A 413 38.79 44.50 -19.48
C MET A 413 39.41 44.29 -18.11
N VAL A 414 40.71 44.10 -18.08
CA VAL A 414 41.49 44.03 -16.84
C VAL A 414 42.25 45.29 -16.66
N VAL A 415 41.97 46.00 -15.59
CA VAL A 415 42.68 47.28 -15.24
C VAL A 415 43.64 46.99 -14.10
N LEU A 416 44.90 47.30 -14.31
CA LEU A 416 45.95 47.28 -13.32
C LEU A 416 46.34 48.73 -12.94
N THR A 417 46.22 49.09 -11.67
CA THR A 417 46.63 50.43 -11.18
C THR A 417 48.14 50.46 -10.92
N ARG A 418 48.71 51.65 -10.83
CA ARG A 418 50.14 51.88 -10.51
C ARG A 418 50.51 51.34 -9.13
N ASP A 419 49.54 51.26 -8.21
CA ASP A 419 49.69 50.75 -6.85
C ASP A 419 49.49 49.21 -6.73
N GLY A 420 49.41 48.51 -7.87
CA GLY A 420 49.31 47.06 -7.91
C GLY A 420 47.91 46.48 -7.70
N TYR A 421 46.84 47.27 -7.66
CA TYR A 421 45.46 46.77 -7.60
C TYR A 421 45.01 46.30 -8.97
N ILE A 422 44.38 45.13 -9.04
CA ILE A 422 43.80 44.55 -10.24
C ILE A 422 42.27 44.57 -10.17
N LYS A 423 41.59 45.00 -11.21
CA LYS A 423 40.14 45.00 -11.32
C LYS A 423 39.70 44.42 -12.66
N ARG A 424 38.74 43.51 -12.64
CA ARG A 424 38.05 43.01 -13.83
C ARG A 424 36.74 43.80 -14.02
N THR A 425 36.48 44.26 -15.25
CA THR A 425 35.21 44.89 -15.64
C THR A 425 34.74 44.33 -16.97
N ASN A 426 33.43 44.23 -17.17
CA ASN A 426 32.86 43.84 -18.46
C ASN A 426 32.97 44.97 -19.45
N LEU A 427 33.14 44.65 -20.74
CA LEU A 427 33.27 45.65 -21.82
C LEU A 427 32.03 46.52 -22.02
N ARG A 428 30.89 46.19 -21.39
CA ARG A 428 29.61 46.88 -21.51
C ARG A 428 29.17 47.68 -20.27
N SER A 429 30.05 47.89 -19.31
CA SER A 429 29.74 48.69 -18.11
C SER A 429 30.30 50.13 -18.23
#